data_fec2a1381c740bb1cf97d0f24dcb843d
#
_entry.id   fec2a1381c740bb1cf97d0f24dcb843d
#
_cell.length_a   1.000
_cell.length_b   1.000
_cell.length_c   1.000
_cell.angle_alpha   90.00
_cell.angle_beta   90.00
_cell.angle_gamma   90.00
#
_symmetry.space_group_name_H-M   'P 1'
#
loop_
_entity.id
_entity.type
_entity.pdbx_description
1 polymer ?
#
loop_
_entity_poly.entity_id
_entity_poly.type
_entity_poly.pdbx_seq_one_letter_code
_entity_poly.pdbx_strand_id
1 'polypeptide(L)'
;MAKVTSLSFVVPVNDVEKAARFYCDAFDLQEVFRGENIVFVGLPGSDTAVGILQNSDEAGSGPQYVGFHVDHAINSDDAVRDVENAGGTILERGEHAPGVPFARIADPDGNVLWI
;
A
#
# COMPACT_ATOMS: atom_id res chain seq x y z
N MET A 1 -0.68 -29.28 13.60
CA MET A 1 -1.04 -27.87 13.70
C MET A 1 -0.30 -27.08 12.63
N ALA A 2 -1.02 -26.28 11.86
CA ALA A 2 -0.39 -25.39 10.89
C ALA A 2 0.32 -24.26 11.61
N LYS A 3 1.45 -23.86 11.08
CA LYS A 3 2.29 -22.82 11.68
C LYS A 3 2.45 -21.67 10.68
N VAL A 4 2.12 -20.46 11.10
CA VAL A 4 2.31 -19.27 10.26
C VAL A 4 3.80 -18.96 10.18
N THR A 5 4.32 -18.79 8.96
CA THR A 5 5.72 -18.46 8.72
C THR A 5 5.91 -17.04 8.19
N SER A 6 4.86 -16.43 7.65
CA SER A 6 4.88 -15.04 7.20
C SER A 6 3.45 -14.51 7.09
N LEU A 7 3.33 -13.20 6.95
CA LEU A 7 2.05 -12.54 6.72
C LEU A 7 2.12 -11.76 5.43
N SER A 8 1.01 -11.73 4.71
CA SER A 8 0.88 -10.88 3.53
C SER A 8 -0.53 -10.30 3.47
N PHE A 9 -0.65 -9.17 2.80
CA PHE A 9 -1.92 -8.53 2.51
C PHE A 9 -2.05 -8.48 0.99
N VAL A 10 -3.24 -8.75 0.48
CA VAL A 10 -3.45 -8.80 -0.97
C VAL A 10 -4.39 -7.67 -1.37
N VAL A 11 -3.99 -6.92 -2.39
CA VAL A 11 -4.73 -5.78 -2.92
C VAL A 11 -5.08 -6.10 -4.38
N PRO A 12 -6.38 -6.14 -4.73
CA PRO A 12 -6.79 -6.38 -6.11
C PRO A 12 -6.65 -5.10 -6.93
N VAL A 13 -6.11 -5.23 -8.14
CA VAL A 13 -5.82 -4.08 -9.00
C VAL A 13 -6.21 -4.38 -10.46
N ASN A 14 -6.38 -3.31 -11.23
CA ASN A 14 -6.68 -3.41 -12.66
C ASN A 14 -5.44 -3.69 -13.51
N ASP A 15 -4.28 -3.17 -13.09
CA ASP A 15 -3.03 -3.28 -13.83
C ASP A 15 -1.90 -3.50 -12.83
N VAL A 16 -1.42 -4.74 -12.76
CA VAL A 16 -0.44 -5.13 -11.75
C VAL A 16 0.89 -4.38 -11.91
N GLU A 17 1.32 -4.10 -13.12
CA GLU A 17 2.58 -3.39 -13.35
C GLU A 17 2.50 -1.93 -12.89
N LYS A 18 1.41 -1.27 -13.24
CA LYS A 18 1.16 0.11 -12.83
C LYS A 18 1.03 0.22 -11.31
N ALA A 19 0.28 -0.70 -10.71
CA ALA A 19 0.07 -0.71 -9.26
C ALA A 19 1.38 -1.00 -8.51
N ALA A 20 2.17 -1.97 -8.96
CA ALA A 20 3.46 -2.26 -8.34
C ALA A 20 4.38 -1.04 -8.37
N ARG A 21 4.43 -0.32 -9.50
CA ARG A 21 5.19 0.94 -9.57
C ARG A 21 4.69 1.97 -8.57
N PHE A 22 3.36 2.11 -8.44
CA PHE A 22 2.81 3.03 -7.45
C PHE A 22 3.32 2.72 -6.04
N TYR A 23 3.20 1.46 -5.61
CA TYR A 23 3.58 1.10 -4.24
C TYR A 23 5.08 1.24 -4.00
N CYS A 24 5.90 0.91 -4.99
CA CYS A 24 7.34 1.10 -4.86
C CYS A 24 7.73 2.58 -4.85
N ASP A 25 7.13 3.38 -5.70
CA ASP A 25 7.49 4.81 -5.83
C ASP A 25 6.97 5.65 -4.66
N ALA A 26 5.74 5.37 -4.19
CA ALA A 26 5.15 6.14 -3.10
C ALA A 26 5.77 5.80 -1.74
N PHE A 27 6.14 4.54 -1.51
CA PHE A 27 6.49 4.04 -0.18
C PHE A 27 7.89 3.43 -0.09
N ASP A 28 8.68 3.56 -1.15
CA ASP A 28 10.05 3.01 -1.21
C ASP A 28 10.08 1.51 -0.91
N LEU A 29 9.09 0.79 -1.42
CA LEU A 29 9.05 -0.66 -1.33
C LEU A 29 9.79 -1.28 -2.51
N GLN A 30 10.14 -2.54 -2.35
CA GLN A 30 10.84 -3.30 -3.40
C GLN A 30 10.03 -4.51 -3.80
N GLU A 31 10.10 -4.88 -5.06
CA GLU A 31 9.56 -6.15 -5.52
C GLU A 31 10.37 -7.29 -4.92
N VAL A 32 9.69 -8.17 -4.19
CA VAL A 32 10.33 -9.30 -3.50
C VAL A 32 9.97 -10.65 -4.11
N PHE A 33 8.89 -10.70 -4.88
CA PHE A 33 8.49 -11.91 -5.61
C PHE A 33 7.55 -11.53 -6.74
N ARG A 34 7.63 -12.29 -7.84
CA ARG A 34 6.76 -12.09 -8.99
C ARG A 34 6.22 -13.44 -9.46
N GLY A 35 4.89 -13.56 -9.48
CA GLY A 35 4.19 -14.68 -10.09
C GLY A 35 3.54 -14.25 -11.40
N GLU A 36 2.68 -15.11 -11.93
CA GLU A 36 2.03 -14.84 -13.22
C GLU A 36 1.07 -13.66 -13.16
N ASN A 37 0.26 -13.59 -12.11
CA ASN A 37 -0.78 -12.56 -11.95
C ASN A 37 -0.61 -11.74 -10.67
N ILE A 38 0.52 -11.84 -10.01
CA ILE A 38 0.74 -11.21 -8.72
C ILE A 38 2.19 -10.75 -8.60
N VAL A 39 2.37 -9.58 -7.99
CA VAL A 39 3.68 -9.08 -7.60
C VAL A 39 3.62 -8.80 -6.11
N PHE A 40 4.56 -9.32 -5.35
CA PHE A 40 4.70 -8.98 -3.94
C PHE A 40 5.74 -7.89 -3.79
N VAL A 41 5.37 -6.84 -3.06
CA VAL A 41 6.28 -5.73 -2.74
C VAL A 41 6.40 -5.63 -1.22
N GLY A 42 7.56 -5.27 -0.74
CA GLY A 42 7.80 -5.19 0.69
C GLY A 42 9.16 -4.59 1.02
N LEU A 43 9.53 -4.71 2.27
CA LEU A 43 10.84 -4.28 2.75
C LEU A 43 11.86 -5.39 2.54
N PRO A 44 13.09 -5.07 2.14
CA PRO A 44 14.14 -6.07 2.00
C PRO A 44 14.36 -6.82 3.31
N GLY A 45 14.37 -8.16 3.23
CA GLY A 45 14.60 -9.01 4.38
C GLY A 45 13.41 -9.17 5.32
N SER A 46 12.25 -8.61 5.00
CA SER A 46 11.03 -8.77 5.79
C SER A 46 10.19 -9.92 5.26
N ASP A 47 9.55 -10.66 6.17
CA ASP A 47 8.60 -11.71 5.82
C ASP A 47 7.18 -11.17 5.52
N THR A 48 6.97 -9.89 5.75
CA THR A 48 5.68 -9.24 5.49
C THR A 48 5.74 -8.52 4.15
N ALA A 49 4.74 -8.74 3.31
CA ALA A 49 4.68 -8.13 1.98
C ALA A 49 3.23 -7.84 1.59
N VAL A 50 3.07 -6.93 0.63
CA VAL A 50 1.79 -6.65 0.01
C VAL A 50 1.75 -7.35 -1.35
N GLY A 51 0.74 -8.19 -1.54
CA GLY A 51 0.51 -8.86 -2.82
C GLY A 51 -0.36 -7.99 -3.71
N ILE A 52 0.17 -7.59 -4.84
CA ILE A 52 -0.55 -6.81 -5.86
C ILE A 52 -1.11 -7.80 -6.86
N LEU A 53 -2.42 -8.04 -6.78
CA LEU A 53 -3.09 -9.11 -7.53
C LEU A 53 -3.88 -8.57 -8.71
N GLN A 54 -3.63 -9.10 -9.90
CA GLN A 54 -4.42 -8.76 -11.08
C GLN A 54 -5.84 -9.31 -10.92
N ASN A 55 -6.78 -8.46 -10.59
CA ASN A 55 -8.18 -8.82 -10.44
C ASN A 55 -9.06 -7.58 -10.67
N SER A 56 -9.38 -7.33 -11.93
CA SER A 56 -10.14 -6.14 -12.31
C SER A 56 -11.55 -6.11 -11.74
N ASP A 57 -12.15 -7.28 -11.50
CA ASP A 57 -13.52 -7.35 -10.98
C ASP A 57 -13.62 -6.83 -9.54
N GLU A 58 -12.56 -6.97 -8.77
CA GLU A 58 -12.54 -6.58 -7.36
C GLU A 58 -11.71 -5.33 -7.07
N ALA A 59 -11.01 -4.80 -8.07
CA ALA A 59 -10.16 -3.62 -7.88
C ALA A 59 -11.01 -2.45 -7.37
N GLY A 60 -10.57 -1.85 -6.24
CA GLY A 60 -11.27 -0.73 -5.64
C GLY A 60 -12.61 -1.06 -4.99
N SER A 61 -12.96 -2.34 -4.85
CA SER A 61 -14.32 -2.77 -4.49
C SER A 61 -14.69 -2.62 -3.03
N GLY A 62 -13.79 -2.22 -2.17
CA GLY A 62 -14.13 -2.06 -0.77
C GLY A 62 -12.99 -1.46 0.03
N PRO A 63 -13.25 -1.17 1.31
CA PRO A 63 -12.22 -0.66 2.17
C PRO A 63 -11.16 -1.73 2.41
N GLN A 64 -9.92 -1.34 2.26
CA GLN A 64 -8.79 -2.15 2.65
C GLN A 64 -8.33 -1.67 4.02
N TYR A 65 -7.96 -2.62 4.87
CA TYR A 65 -7.43 -2.29 6.20
C TYR A 65 -5.92 -2.51 6.26
N VAL A 66 -5.25 -2.27 5.15
CA VAL A 66 -3.80 -2.28 5.10
C VAL A 66 -3.28 -0.97 5.64
N GLY A 67 -2.39 -1.03 6.60
CA GLY A 67 -1.73 0.15 7.13
C GLY A 67 -0.23 0.06 6.90
N PHE A 68 0.35 1.13 6.38
CA PHE A 68 1.79 1.28 6.26
C PHE A 68 2.25 2.26 7.33
N HIS A 69 3.18 1.84 8.16
CA HIS A 69 3.84 2.77 9.07
C HIS A 69 4.94 3.48 8.29
N VAL A 70 4.70 4.75 7.99
CA VAL A 70 5.75 5.59 7.44
C VAL A 70 6.43 6.33 8.59
N ASP A 71 7.62 6.85 8.35
CA ASP A 71 8.33 7.59 9.38
C ASP A 71 7.57 8.89 9.71
N HIS A 72 8.12 9.66 10.64
CA HIS A 72 7.48 10.90 11.11
C HIS A 72 7.23 11.94 10.00
N ALA A 73 7.65 11.66 8.78
CA ALA A 73 7.36 12.52 7.64
C ALA A 73 5.86 12.66 7.38
N ILE A 74 5.02 11.77 7.94
CA ILE A 74 3.57 11.94 7.86
C ILE A 74 3.10 13.27 8.47
N ASN A 75 3.87 13.84 9.41
CA ASN A 75 3.59 15.15 9.99
C ASN A 75 3.90 16.30 9.04
N SER A 76 4.68 16.05 8.01
CA SER A 76 5.00 17.02 6.96
C SER A 76 4.16 16.72 5.72
N ASP A 77 4.26 17.56 4.73
CA ASP A 77 3.57 17.31 3.47
C ASP A 77 4.33 16.35 2.56
N ASP A 78 5.47 15.82 3.00
CA ASP A 78 6.32 14.99 2.15
C ASP A 78 5.67 13.66 1.80
N ALA A 79 5.10 12.95 2.78
CA ALA A 79 4.44 11.66 2.53
C ALA A 79 3.22 11.84 1.62
N VAL A 80 2.45 12.90 1.85
CA VAL A 80 1.30 13.25 1.01
C VAL A 80 1.75 13.52 -0.43
N ARG A 81 2.81 14.29 -0.59
CA ARG A 81 3.36 14.63 -1.91
C ARG A 81 3.86 13.40 -2.64
N ASP A 82 4.53 12.49 -1.94
CA ASP A 82 5.02 11.24 -2.54
C ASP A 82 3.88 10.37 -3.05
N VAL A 83 2.81 10.26 -2.28
CA VAL A 83 1.61 9.51 -2.70
C VAL A 83 0.98 10.15 -3.94
N GLU A 84 0.79 11.47 -3.92
CA GLU A 84 0.18 12.17 -5.05
C GLU A 84 1.04 12.10 -6.31
N ASN A 85 2.36 12.26 -6.17
CA ASN A 85 3.28 12.17 -7.30
C ASN A 85 3.32 10.77 -7.91
N ALA A 86 3.08 9.74 -7.11
CA ALA A 86 3.05 8.36 -7.59
C ALA A 86 1.68 7.96 -8.16
N GLY A 87 0.70 8.85 -8.14
CA GLY A 87 -0.62 8.62 -8.74
C GLY A 87 -1.73 8.26 -7.76
N GLY A 88 -1.46 8.36 -6.47
CA GLY A 88 -2.47 8.13 -5.44
C GLY A 88 -3.28 9.37 -5.13
N THR A 89 -4.30 9.21 -4.31
CA THR A 89 -5.21 10.27 -3.89
C THR A 89 -5.26 10.32 -2.36
N ILE A 90 -5.24 11.52 -1.80
CA ILE A 90 -5.42 11.71 -0.36
C ILE A 90 -6.92 11.86 -0.10
N LEU A 91 -7.45 10.96 0.74
CA LEU A 91 -8.87 10.95 1.09
C LEU A 91 -9.16 11.70 2.37
N GLU A 92 -8.27 11.57 3.36
CA GLU A 92 -8.47 12.16 4.68
C GLU A 92 -7.13 12.29 5.39
N ARG A 93 -7.00 13.35 6.19
CA ARG A 93 -5.86 13.53 7.11
C ARG A 93 -6.42 13.82 8.49
N GLY A 94 -5.78 13.28 9.52
CA GLY A 94 -6.21 13.52 10.90
C GLY A 94 -5.23 12.98 11.91
N GLU A 95 -5.71 12.81 13.14
CA GLU A 95 -4.96 12.23 14.23
C GLU A 95 -5.80 11.18 14.94
N HIS A 96 -5.21 10.01 15.20
CA HIS A 96 -5.84 8.97 16.02
C HIS A 96 -5.87 9.41 17.49
N ALA A 97 -4.85 10.15 17.90
CA ALA A 97 -4.71 10.74 19.22
C ALA A 97 -3.74 11.93 19.06
N PRO A 98 -3.69 12.87 20.03
CA PRO A 98 -2.76 13.98 19.93
C PRO A 98 -1.32 13.50 19.64
N GLY A 99 -0.73 13.98 18.56
CA GLY A 99 0.62 13.61 18.15
C GLY A 99 0.72 12.27 17.43
N VAL A 100 -0.41 11.64 17.07
CA VAL A 100 -0.43 10.37 16.31
C VAL A 100 -1.18 10.60 14.99
N PRO A 101 -0.53 11.19 14.01
CA PRO A 101 -1.18 11.51 12.74
C PRO A 101 -1.45 10.27 11.91
N PHE A 102 -2.43 10.39 11.02
CA PHE A 102 -2.70 9.40 9.99
C PHE A 102 -3.17 10.08 8.72
N ALA A 103 -3.11 9.35 7.62
CA ALA A 103 -3.84 9.70 6.41
C ALA A 103 -4.49 8.45 5.84
N ARG A 104 -5.68 8.61 5.26
CA ARG A 104 -6.29 7.61 4.39
C ARG A 104 -6.02 8.02 2.96
N ILE A 105 -5.53 7.08 2.20
CA ILE A 105 -5.19 7.32 0.80
C ILE A 105 -5.86 6.28 -0.08
N ALA A 106 -5.99 6.59 -1.36
CA ALA A 106 -6.39 5.62 -2.36
C ALA A 106 -5.24 5.41 -3.34
N ASP A 107 -4.99 4.16 -3.71
CA ASP A 107 -4.09 3.85 -4.80
C ASP A 107 -4.75 4.19 -6.15
N PRO A 108 -4.06 4.07 -7.30
CA PRO A 108 -4.65 4.39 -8.59
C PRO A 108 -5.90 3.59 -8.96
N ASP A 109 -6.12 2.44 -8.34
CA ASP A 109 -7.30 1.60 -8.55
C ASP A 109 -8.44 1.89 -7.56
N GLY A 110 -8.23 2.79 -6.61
CA GLY A 110 -9.22 3.16 -5.60
C GLY A 110 -9.18 2.30 -4.34
N ASN A 111 -8.17 1.44 -4.18
CA ASN A 111 -7.99 0.70 -2.94
C ASN A 111 -7.57 1.67 -1.82
N VAL A 112 -8.24 1.58 -0.67
CA VAL A 112 -8.02 2.48 0.45
C VAL A 112 -7.00 1.89 1.41
N LEU A 113 -6.04 2.70 1.77
CA LEU A 113 -4.95 2.33 2.66
C LEU A 113 -4.80 3.40 3.74
N TRP A 114 -4.17 3.02 4.84
CA TRP A 114 -3.79 3.95 5.91
C TRP A 114 -2.27 4.14 5.92
N ILE A 115 -1.85 5.34 6.12
CA ILE A 115 -0.44 5.67 6.37
C ILE A 115 -0.30 6.50 7.63
#